data_f8e85d4af28227aba94e045ed94a2cb9
#
_entry.id   f8e85d4af28227aba94e045ed94a2cb9
#
_cell.length_a   1.000
_cell.length_b   1.000
_cell.length_c   1.000
_cell.angle_alpha   90.00
_cell.angle_beta   90.00
_cell.angle_gamma   90.00
#
_symmetry.space_group_name_H-M   'P 1'
#
loop_
_entity.id
_entity.type
_entity.pdbx_description
1 polymer ?
#
loop_
_entity_poly.entity_id
_entity_poly.type
_entity_poly.pdbx_seq_one_letter_code
_entity_poly.pdbx_strand_id
1 'polypeptide(L)'
;MYIFRSIYEIINTISTAKTLLTEMFEKRKTISFRYIDALELLKDDENRLKILIEKEVIHQNGNFLELDVRFLDFFETLLEANEE
;
A
#
# COMPACT_ATOMS: atom_id res chain seq x y z
N MET A 1 12.35 -11.66 -0.61
CA MET A 1 12.26 -12.00 0.82
C MET A 1 11.29 -11.09 1.52
N TYR A 2 10.47 -11.64 2.39
CA TYR A 2 9.50 -10.84 3.14
C TYR A 2 10.11 -10.33 4.41
N ILE A 3 9.80 -9.07 4.74
CA ILE A 3 10.24 -8.47 5.99
C ILE A 3 9.15 -8.57 7.06
N PHE A 4 8.03 -9.20 6.73
CA PHE A 4 6.99 -9.50 7.69
C PHE A 4 7.33 -10.79 8.43
N ARG A 5 7.00 -10.82 9.72
CA ARG A 5 7.30 -11.97 10.57
C ARG A 5 6.26 -13.07 10.47
N SER A 6 5.03 -12.73 10.11
CA SER A 6 3.94 -13.68 10.09
C SER A 6 2.82 -13.18 9.21
N ILE A 7 1.90 -14.09 8.89
CA ILE A 7 0.71 -13.75 8.13
C ILE A 7 -0.15 -12.75 8.90
N TYR A 8 -0.15 -12.84 10.23
CA TYR A 8 -0.88 -11.88 11.07
C TYR A 8 -0.37 -10.46 10.86
N GLU A 9 0.95 -10.31 10.79
CA GLU A 9 1.55 -8.99 10.59
C GLU A 9 1.17 -8.42 9.24
N ILE A 10 1.20 -9.26 8.22
CA ILE A 10 0.81 -8.83 6.86
C ILE A 10 -0.63 -8.35 6.84
N ILE A 11 -1.53 -9.18 7.35
CA ILE A 11 -2.96 -8.88 7.35
C ILE A 11 -3.25 -7.63 8.16
N ASN A 12 -2.64 -7.52 9.33
CA ASN A 12 -2.83 -6.36 10.18
C ASN A 12 -2.34 -5.07 9.50
N THR A 13 -1.18 -5.12 8.88
CA THR A 13 -0.61 -3.97 8.19
C THR A 13 -1.52 -3.52 7.05
N ILE A 14 -1.98 -4.46 6.24
CA ILE A 14 -2.87 -4.16 5.12
C ILE A 14 -4.19 -3.60 5.64
N SER A 15 -4.72 -4.21 6.69
CA SER A 15 -6.02 -3.83 7.25
C SER A 15 -6.00 -2.40 7.81
N THR A 16 -4.92 -2.01 8.50
CA THR A 16 -4.83 -0.67 9.09
C THR A 16 -4.64 0.41 8.03
N ALA A 17 -4.22 0.03 6.84
CA ALA A 17 -3.98 0.97 5.75
C ALA A 17 -4.88 0.71 4.54
N LYS A 18 -5.99 0.03 4.73
CA LYS A 18 -6.79 -0.44 3.59
C LYS A 18 -7.28 0.69 2.69
N THR A 19 -7.66 1.82 3.27
CA THR A 19 -8.15 2.94 2.46
C THR A 19 -7.05 3.49 1.56
N LEU A 20 -5.86 3.67 2.13
CA LEU A 20 -4.72 4.16 1.35
C LEU A 20 -4.34 3.18 0.25
N LEU A 21 -4.21 1.91 0.62
CA LEU A 21 -3.78 0.89 -0.34
C LEU A 21 -4.79 0.71 -1.46
N THR A 22 -6.08 0.77 -1.14
CA THR A 22 -7.15 0.69 -2.13
C THR A 22 -7.05 1.85 -3.12
N GLU A 23 -6.90 3.07 -2.60
CA GLU A 23 -6.79 4.25 -3.45
C GLU A 23 -5.56 4.19 -4.34
N MET A 24 -4.42 3.79 -3.78
CA MET A 24 -3.20 3.68 -4.57
C MET A 24 -3.35 2.62 -5.66
N PHE A 25 -3.98 1.50 -5.33
CA PHE A 25 -4.19 0.44 -6.30
C PHE A 25 -5.10 0.90 -7.44
N GLU A 26 -6.22 1.53 -7.11
CA GLU A 26 -7.19 1.98 -8.10
C GLU A 26 -6.61 3.03 -9.04
N LYS A 27 -5.73 3.87 -8.52
CA LYS A 27 -5.17 4.98 -9.29
C LYS A 27 -3.78 4.71 -9.84
N ARG A 28 -3.31 3.47 -9.75
CA ARG A 28 -1.93 3.11 -10.07
C ARG A 28 -1.50 3.44 -11.49
N LYS A 29 -2.45 3.50 -12.41
CA LYS A 29 -2.14 3.76 -13.82
C LYS A 29 -2.49 5.16 -14.26
N THR A 30 -3.15 5.94 -13.43
CA THR A 30 -3.69 7.24 -13.85
C THR A 30 -2.98 8.42 -13.24
N ILE A 31 -2.51 8.31 -11.99
CA ILE A 31 -1.84 9.43 -11.33
C ILE A 31 -0.66 8.94 -10.51
N SER A 32 0.28 9.87 -10.26
CA SER A 32 1.34 9.65 -9.31
C SER A 32 0.80 10.01 -7.92
N PHE A 33 0.94 9.10 -6.96
CA PHE A 33 0.38 9.31 -5.63
C PHE A 33 1.39 10.08 -4.78
N ARG A 34 0.94 11.18 -4.18
CA ARG A 34 1.85 12.03 -3.41
C ARG A 34 1.86 11.64 -1.94
N TYR A 35 3.00 11.91 -1.30
CA TYR A 35 3.18 11.64 0.13
C TYR A 35 2.08 12.33 0.94
N ILE A 36 1.78 13.59 0.62
CA ILE A 36 0.79 14.36 1.38
C ILE A 36 -0.61 13.78 1.22
N ASP A 37 -0.92 13.24 0.05
CA ASP A 37 -2.23 12.60 -0.18
C ASP A 37 -2.36 11.34 0.65
N ALA A 38 -1.26 10.58 0.76
CA ALA A 38 -1.24 9.39 1.59
C ALA A 38 -1.44 9.71 3.06
N LEU A 39 -0.81 10.78 3.53
CA LEU A 39 -0.99 11.21 4.91
C LEU A 39 -2.44 11.56 5.21
N GLU A 40 -3.09 12.24 4.28
CA GLU A 40 -4.50 12.58 4.47
C GLU A 40 -5.37 11.35 4.64
N LEU A 41 -5.12 10.33 3.82
CA LEU A 41 -5.89 9.10 3.90
C LEU A 41 -5.61 8.32 5.17
N LEU A 42 -4.44 8.52 5.77
CA LEU A 42 -4.09 7.91 7.05
C LEU A 42 -4.38 8.82 8.23
N LYS A 43 -5.14 9.90 8.01
CA LYS A 43 -5.52 10.87 9.04
C LYS A 43 -4.31 11.48 9.74
N ASP A 44 -3.31 11.81 8.93
CA ASP A 44 -2.05 12.43 9.36
C ASP A 44 -1.22 11.55 10.30
N ASP A 45 -1.43 10.25 10.25
CA ASP A 45 -0.64 9.30 11.04
C ASP A 45 0.63 8.92 10.28
N GLU A 46 1.66 9.72 10.47
CA GLU A 46 2.95 9.54 9.82
C GLU A 46 3.60 8.20 10.17
N ASN A 47 3.37 7.74 11.38
CA ASN A 47 3.97 6.48 11.83
C ASN A 47 3.47 5.30 11.00
N ARG A 48 2.20 5.30 10.65
CA ARG A 48 1.65 4.25 9.81
C ARG A 48 2.28 4.24 8.43
N LEU A 49 2.46 5.45 7.87
CA LEU A 49 3.10 5.56 6.56
C LEU A 49 4.54 5.07 6.62
N LYS A 50 5.26 5.44 7.67
CA LYS A 50 6.64 4.97 7.85
C LYS A 50 6.72 3.45 7.94
N ILE A 51 5.78 2.83 8.65
CA ILE A 51 5.73 1.38 8.76
C ILE A 51 5.52 0.73 7.40
N LEU A 52 4.62 1.28 6.59
CA LEU A 52 4.38 0.76 5.25
C LEU A 52 5.61 0.85 4.37
N ILE A 53 6.36 1.94 4.50
CA ILE A 53 7.61 2.11 3.75
C ILE A 53 8.68 1.15 4.25
N GLU A 54 8.82 1.01 5.56
CA GLU A 54 9.78 0.09 6.17
C GLU A 54 9.51 -1.36 5.77
N LYS A 55 8.25 -1.73 5.73
CA LYS A 55 7.84 -3.09 5.36
C LYS A 55 7.84 -3.31 3.84
N GLU A 56 8.23 -2.29 3.10
CA GLU A 56 8.32 -2.36 1.63
C GLU A 56 6.99 -2.66 0.95
N VAL A 57 5.90 -2.26 1.59
CA VAL A 57 4.58 -2.28 0.95
C VAL A 57 4.48 -1.12 -0.02
N ILE A 58 5.04 0.01 0.35
CA ILE A 58 5.04 1.25 -0.41
C ILE A 58 6.49 1.72 -0.54
N HIS A 59 6.84 2.22 -1.71
CA HIS A 59 8.16 2.80 -1.96
C HIS A 59 8.03 4.29 -2.14
N GLN A 60 8.92 5.04 -1.52
CA GLN A 60 8.94 6.49 -1.61
C GLN A 60 10.03 6.93 -2.58
N ASN A 61 9.65 7.80 -3.52
CA ASN A 61 10.57 8.37 -4.47
C ASN A 61 10.34 9.87 -4.49
N GLY A 62 11.15 10.61 -3.70
CA GLY A 62 10.93 12.04 -3.53
C GLY A 62 9.61 12.30 -2.82
N ASN A 63 8.75 13.06 -3.45
CA ASN A 63 7.43 13.38 -2.89
C ASN A 63 6.35 12.40 -3.33
N PHE A 64 6.72 11.36 -4.06
CA PHE A 64 5.77 10.42 -4.63
C PHE A 64 5.91 9.04 -4.01
N LEU A 65 4.81 8.30 -4.04
CA LEU A 65 4.75 6.96 -3.47
C LEU A 65 4.23 5.98 -4.52
N GLU A 66 4.72 4.75 -4.44
CA GLU A 66 4.29 3.67 -5.33
C GLU A 66 4.07 2.41 -4.51
N LEU A 67 3.07 1.63 -4.90
CA LEU A 67 2.90 0.31 -4.32
C LEU A 67 4.02 -0.61 -4.81
N ASP A 68 4.52 -1.45 -3.91
CA ASP A 68 5.49 -2.48 -4.28
C ASP A 68 4.86 -3.41 -5.32
N VAL A 69 5.66 -3.80 -6.31
CA VAL A 69 5.16 -4.60 -7.43
C VAL A 69 4.59 -5.95 -6.96
N ARG A 70 5.11 -6.50 -5.87
CA ARG A 70 4.60 -7.77 -5.33
C ARG A 70 3.18 -7.60 -4.81
N PHE A 71 2.89 -6.47 -4.19
CA PHE A 71 1.53 -6.19 -3.70
C PHE A 71 0.59 -5.87 -4.84
N LEU A 72 1.08 -5.19 -5.88
CA LEU A 72 0.27 -4.96 -7.07
C LEU A 72 -0.17 -6.28 -7.71
N ASP A 73 0.78 -7.19 -7.88
CA ASP A 73 0.49 -8.51 -8.47
C ASP A 73 -0.51 -9.27 -7.61
N PHE A 74 -0.32 -9.22 -6.30
CA PHE A 74 -1.19 -9.92 -5.36
C PHE A 74 -2.62 -9.38 -5.46
N PHE A 75 -2.77 -8.06 -5.46
CA PHE A 75 -4.10 -7.45 -5.54
C PHE A 75 -4.77 -7.72 -6.87
N GLU A 76 -4.00 -7.68 -7.97
CA GLU A 76 -4.54 -7.98 -9.29
C GLU A 76 -5.01 -9.43 -9.38
N THR A 77 -4.25 -10.33 -8.80
CA THR A 77 -4.62 -11.74 -8.76
C THR A 77 -5.91 -11.96 -7.98
N LEU A 78 -6.03 -11.31 -6.83
CA LEU A 78 -7.25 -11.40 -6.02
C LEU A 78 -8.46 -10.87 -6.76
N LEU A 79 -8.27 -9.75 -7.45
CA LEU A 79 -9.36 -9.12 -8.19
C LEU A 79 -9.83 -10.02 -9.32
N GLU A 80 -8.89 -10.60 -10.07
CA GLU A 80 -9.21 -11.52 -11.15
C GLU A 80 -9.96 -12.76 -10.64
N ALA A 81 -9.53 -13.25 -9.48
CA ALA A 81 -10.17 -14.44 -8.90
C ALA A 81 -11.61 -14.17 -8.50
N ASN A 82 -11.97 -12.92 -8.24
CA ASN A 82 -13.31 -12.55 -7.80
C ASN A 82 -14.19 -12.02 -8.93
N GLU A 83 -13.63 -11.78 -10.10
CA GLU A 83 -14.39 -11.34 -11.26
C GLU A 83 -14.83 -12.55 -12.06
N GLU A 84 -16.10 -12.69 -12.20
CA GLU A 84 -16.67 -13.82 -12.92
C GLU A 84 -17.40 -13.35 -14.15
#